data_719420ddb686ca214b29efa6c2a1014f
#
_entry.id   719420ddb686ca214b29efa6c2a1014f
#
_cell.length_a   1.000
_cell.length_b   1.000
_cell.length_c   1.000
_cell.angle_alpha   90.00
_cell.angle_beta   90.00
_cell.angle_gamma   90.00
#
_symmetry.space_group_name_H-M   'P 1'
#
loop_
_entity.id
_entity.type
_entity.pdbx_description
1 polymer ?
#
loop_
_entity_poly.entity_id
_entity_poly.type
_entity_poly.pdbx_seq_one_letter_code
_entity_poly.pdbx_strand_id
1 'polypeptide(L)'
;MSNLTLKLPSIGFAIMSSAVIVLSSCSAVTDIGAGQQTTQQPSATGSIELIFNSAPSSLAVSDSCTNDICQSLLSVLGSAEKTIDFAVYGMRNQEHVLEALLAARDRGVEIRGVVDRDSEGKNYYSSTDAWVSAIGQVRDDWGSEKNSSNAEERVYKDKCPRPEGRNGPLQCLVYDLGDSWILAEHASVENFTSDEEGGASNLLMHNKFFIVDSEIVWTGSANISDTGTGGYNSNVVALAYSPELAHIYEQEFNQMWSGKYHTEKEALERKTLSLGADSVTAYFSPQDDAMLTVVVQAIAQATETINASVFFLTDKRVTAELIAAQRRGVDVRIIIDATAAQNGYSKHEVLRLAGLPVKVETWGGKMHMKSVSIDHERVIVGSMNWTGAGSKTNDENTLLIDSKRLALEHDAFFEQLWNSIDSQWQEVGKNPRPESMDSPDACGDGIDNDFDGLADDEDPSCNGVGEDFAPGAQRILPKGETVVLPEGYKLQPSVSPPSSNGNSGCDLNYSGICLPTVDVDIDCSQVNAKDFLVVGEDIHRFDANSDGEACETYRR
;
A
#
# COMPACT_ATOMS: atom_id res chain seq x y z
N MET A 1 23.67 -26.76 56.35
CA MET A 1 24.55 -27.95 56.27
C MET A 1 24.57 -28.42 54.85
N SER A 2 25.65 -28.36 54.31
CA SER A 2 26.50 -28.94 53.28
C SER A 2 26.61 -28.13 52.01
N ASN A 3 27.74 -27.40 51.93
CA ASN A 3 28.34 -26.87 50.75
C ASN A 3 28.90 -27.96 49.82
N LEU A 4 28.65 -27.82 48.54
CA LEU A 4 29.48 -28.52 47.52
C LEU A 4 29.94 -27.52 46.48
N THR A 5 31.25 -27.24 46.51
CA THR A 5 32.01 -26.46 45.55
C THR A 5 32.52 -27.38 44.44
N LEU A 6 32.24 -27.09 43.18
CA LEU A 6 32.86 -27.76 42.04
C LEU A 6 33.82 -26.80 41.34
N LYS A 7 35.10 -27.22 41.24
CA LYS A 7 36.20 -26.55 40.52
C LYS A 7 36.12 -26.87 39.03
N LEU A 8 36.27 -25.84 38.19
CA LEU A 8 36.55 -25.96 36.76
C LEU A 8 38.05 -25.97 36.48
N PRO A 9 38.53 -26.74 35.49
CA PRO A 9 39.93 -26.67 35.05
C PRO A 9 40.10 -25.64 33.94
N SER A 10 41.16 -24.88 34.01
CA SER A 10 41.68 -23.92 33.05
C SER A 10 42.33 -24.63 31.86
N ILE A 11 41.96 -24.31 30.64
CA ILE A 11 42.62 -24.69 29.39
C ILE A 11 43.22 -23.42 28.78
N GLY A 12 44.57 -23.43 28.65
CA GLY A 12 45.30 -22.35 28.03
C GLY A 12 45.25 -22.44 26.50
N PHE A 13 45.10 -21.29 25.86
CA PHE A 13 45.25 -21.15 24.42
C PHE A 13 46.64 -20.60 24.08
N ALA A 14 47.36 -21.31 23.23
CA ALA A 14 48.63 -20.87 22.65
C ALA A 14 48.34 -20.04 21.38
N ILE A 15 48.97 -18.87 21.32
CA ILE A 15 48.93 -17.97 20.17
C ILE A 15 50.06 -18.38 19.21
N MET A 16 49.75 -18.79 18.00
CA MET A 16 50.71 -18.91 16.89
C MET A 16 50.61 -17.67 15.99
N SER A 17 51.69 -16.91 15.96
CA SER A 17 51.90 -15.82 15.01
C SER A 17 52.49 -16.38 13.72
N SER A 18 51.82 -16.12 12.59
CA SER A 18 52.35 -16.39 11.25
C SER A 18 52.70 -15.08 10.57
N ALA A 19 53.96 -14.87 10.29
CA ALA A 19 54.49 -13.76 9.52
C ALA A 19 54.31 -14.01 8.02
N VAL A 20 53.74 -13.04 7.29
CA VAL A 20 53.67 -13.03 5.83
C VAL A 20 54.80 -12.14 5.29
N ILE A 21 55.67 -12.75 4.48
CA ILE A 21 56.74 -12.05 3.75
C ILE A 21 56.18 -11.50 2.45
N VAL A 22 56.33 -10.19 2.26
CA VAL A 22 56.00 -9.50 1.01
C VAL A 22 57.25 -9.51 0.14
N LEU A 23 57.18 -10.15 -1.03
CA LEU A 23 58.19 -10.03 -2.09
C LEU A 23 57.71 -9.02 -3.14
N SER A 24 58.44 -7.94 -3.22
CA SER A 24 58.36 -6.89 -4.22
C SER A 24 59.11 -7.30 -5.48
N SER A 25 58.48 -7.30 -6.66
CA SER A 25 59.17 -7.34 -7.94
C SER A 25 58.71 -6.21 -8.83
N CYS A 26 59.60 -5.26 -9.05
CA CYS A 26 59.51 -4.25 -10.12
C CYS A 26 59.74 -4.91 -11.49
N SER A 27 58.92 -4.56 -12.45
CA SER A 27 59.32 -4.56 -13.89
C SER A 27 58.66 -3.39 -14.60
N ALA A 28 59.46 -2.70 -15.36
CA ALA A 28 59.18 -1.43 -15.96
C ALA A 28 58.62 -1.57 -17.41
N VAL A 29 57.74 -0.67 -17.73
CA VAL A 29 57.55 0.17 -18.96
C VAL A 29 57.32 -0.50 -20.30
N THR A 30 56.20 -0.17 -20.95
CA THR A 30 56.19 0.65 -22.19
C THR A 30 54.80 1.18 -22.47
N ASP A 31 54.72 2.50 -22.72
CA ASP A 31 53.59 3.26 -23.23
C ASP A 31 53.14 2.77 -24.60
N ILE A 32 51.82 2.62 -24.81
CA ILE A 32 51.14 3.00 -26.06
C ILE A 32 49.71 3.44 -25.72
N GLY A 33 49.39 4.69 -26.00
CA GLY A 33 48.10 5.28 -25.73
C GLY A 33 46.94 4.70 -26.58
N ALA A 34 45.84 4.44 -25.95
CA ALA A 34 44.49 4.43 -26.53
C ALA A 34 43.56 4.91 -25.44
N GLY A 35 42.88 6.00 -25.69
CA GLY A 35 41.94 6.61 -24.78
C GLY A 35 40.83 5.63 -24.43
N GLN A 36 40.85 5.11 -23.23
CA GLN A 36 39.68 4.53 -22.59
C GLN A 36 38.92 5.68 -21.93
N GLN A 37 37.78 6.03 -22.49
CA GLN A 37 36.72 6.70 -21.76
C GLN A 37 36.32 5.72 -20.62
N THR A 38 36.87 5.96 -19.45
CA THR A 38 36.29 5.42 -18.22
C THR A 38 34.93 6.08 -18.05
N THR A 39 33.86 5.39 -18.44
CA THR A 39 32.56 5.64 -17.86
C THR A 39 32.71 5.41 -16.36
N GLN A 40 32.90 6.50 -15.61
CA GLN A 40 32.68 6.48 -14.17
C GLN A 40 31.25 6.06 -13.96
N GLN A 41 31.04 4.83 -13.49
CA GLN A 41 29.80 4.50 -12.81
C GLN A 41 29.66 5.53 -11.68
N PRO A 42 28.49 6.20 -11.54
CA PRO A 42 28.29 7.08 -10.42
C PRO A 42 28.51 6.24 -9.14
N SER A 43 29.36 6.73 -8.27
CA SER A 43 29.52 6.16 -6.94
C SER A 43 28.15 6.22 -6.27
N ALA A 44 27.58 5.06 -5.99
CA ALA A 44 26.29 4.96 -5.31
C ALA A 44 26.42 5.66 -3.93
N THR A 45 25.87 6.86 -3.85
CA THR A 45 25.84 7.66 -2.64
C THR A 45 24.47 7.49 -2.01
N GLY A 46 24.40 6.73 -0.92
CA GLY A 46 23.18 6.56 -0.14
C GLY A 46 22.95 5.12 0.35
N SER A 47 21.99 4.99 1.25
CA SER A 47 21.52 3.70 1.77
C SER A 47 20.04 3.78 2.10
N ILE A 48 19.39 2.62 2.14
CA ILE A 48 18.00 2.47 2.56
C ILE A 48 17.85 1.23 3.44
N GLU A 49 17.04 1.32 4.48
CA GLU A 49 16.69 0.23 5.38
C GLU A 49 15.19 0.20 5.64
N LEU A 50 14.67 -0.97 6.00
CA LEU A 50 13.31 -1.15 6.46
C LEU A 50 13.30 -1.40 7.97
N ILE A 51 12.37 -0.76 8.66
CA ILE A 51 12.19 -0.87 10.10
C ILE A 51 10.76 -1.34 10.34
N PHE A 52 10.61 -2.42 11.10
CA PHE A 52 9.34 -3.08 11.33
C PHE A 52 8.96 -3.07 12.81
N ASN A 53 7.66 -3.11 13.08
CA ASN A 53 7.14 -3.55 14.35
C ASN A 53 5.91 -4.42 14.15
N SER A 54 5.78 -5.48 14.95
CA SER A 54 4.57 -6.29 15.03
C SER A 54 3.60 -5.70 16.03
N ALA A 55 2.29 -5.86 15.77
CA ALA A 55 1.27 -5.51 16.75
C ALA A 55 1.42 -6.38 18.01
N PRO A 56 1.37 -5.79 19.20
CA PRO A 56 1.42 -6.57 20.43
C PRO A 56 0.12 -7.36 20.63
N SER A 57 0.21 -8.50 21.29
CA SER A 57 -0.94 -9.31 21.68
C SER A 57 -1.79 -8.67 22.79
N SER A 58 -1.30 -7.61 23.45
CA SER A 58 -2.03 -6.90 24.49
C SER A 58 -3.03 -5.91 23.90
N LEU A 59 -4.16 -5.73 24.59
CA LEU A 59 -5.19 -4.74 24.23
C LEU A 59 -4.87 -3.31 24.71
N ALA A 60 -3.73 -3.11 25.35
CA ALA A 60 -3.35 -1.82 25.92
C ALA A 60 -2.49 -1.01 24.94
N VAL A 61 -2.96 0.15 24.57
CA VAL A 61 -2.19 1.15 23.81
C VAL A 61 -1.17 1.80 24.73
N SER A 62 0.03 2.06 24.25
CA SER A 62 1.09 2.74 25.00
C SER A 62 1.55 4.00 24.26
N ASP A 63 1.72 5.08 25.00
CA ASP A 63 2.33 6.33 24.53
C ASP A 63 3.87 6.29 24.51
N SER A 64 4.46 5.16 24.95
CA SER A 64 5.91 4.98 25.01
C SER A 64 6.53 4.90 23.61
N CYS A 65 7.69 5.54 23.46
CA CYS A 65 8.51 5.48 22.25
C CYS A 65 9.66 4.48 22.46
N THR A 66 9.36 3.19 22.61
CA THR A 66 10.36 2.15 22.92
C THR A 66 10.60 1.17 21.78
N ASN A 67 9.75 1.19 20.75
CA ASN A 67 9.90 0.36 19.56
C ASN A 67 10.83 1.00 18.53
N ASP A 68 11.37 0.18 17.62
CA ASP A 68 12.40 0.60 16.66
C ASP A 68 11.91 1.69 15.70
N ILE A 69 10.62 1.68 15.30
CA ILE A 69 10.05 2.71 14.42
C ILE A 69 10.09 4.08 15.11
N CYS A 70 9.64 4.17 16.36
CA CYS A 70 9.69 5.46 17.07
C CYS A 70 11.12 5.89 17.36
N GLN A 71 11.99 4.96 17.79
CA GLN A 71 13.39 5.27 18.08
C GLN A 71 14.14 5.74 16.83
N SER A 72 13.87 5.16 15.66
CA SER A 72 14.45 5.63 14.39
C SER A 72 14.03 7.08 14.08
N LEU A 73 12.76 7.42 14.28
CA LEU A 73 12.28 8.79 14.08
C LEU A 73 12.96 9.76 15.07
N LEU A 74 13.01 9.41 16.36
CA LEU A 74 13.69 10.26 17.36
C LEU A 74 15.18 10.45 17.04
N SER A 75 15.85 9.40 16.54
CA SER A 75 17.24 9.49 16.12
C SER A 75 17.44 10.47 14.97
N VAL A 76 16.58 10.38 13.95
CA VAL A 76 16.62 11.26 12.76
C VAL A 76 16.33 12.71 13.17
N LEU A 77 15.29 12.96 13.96
CA LEU A 77 14.96 14.32 14.46
C LEU A 77 16.06 14.88 15.36
N GLY A 78 16.69 14.01 16.17
CA GLY A 78 17.81 14.39 17.03
C GLY A 78 19.08 14.79 16.28
N SER A 79 19.29 14.23 15.09
CA SER A 79 20.46 14.52 14.23
C SER A 79 20.31 15.77 13.38
N ALA A 80 19.11 16.35 13.29
CA ALA A 80 18.83 17.52 12.45
C ALA A 80 19.69 18.74 12.83
N GLU A 81 20.33 19.34 11.82
CA GLU A 81 21.19 20.53 11.97
C GLU A 81 20.63 21.77 11.29
N LYS A 82 19.82 21.63 10.22
CA LYS A 82 19.35 22.73 9.37
C LYS A 82 17.84 22.78 9.24
N THR A 83 17.21 21.69 8.75
CA THR A 83 15.80 21.68 8.38
C THR A 83 15.12 20.37 8.75
N ILE A 84 13.84 20.47 9.11
CA ILE A 84 12.91 19.34 9.19
C ILE A 84 11.64 19.74 8.46
N ASP A 85 11.34 19.06 7.35
CA ASP A 85 10.05 19.14 6.67
C ASP A 85 9.26 17.85 6.91
N PHE A 86 8.00 17.95 7.27
CA PHE A 86 7.17 16.77 7.47
C PHE A 86 5.77 16.91 6.88
N ALA A 87 5.23 15.81 6.37
CA ALA A 87 3.82 15.68 6.04
C ALA A 87 3.26 14.43 6.72
N VAL A 88 2.30 14.62 7.62
CA VAL A 88 1.72 13.53 8.41
C VAL A 88 0.21 13.71 8.56
N TYR A 89 -0.52 12.60 8.55
CA TYR A 89 -1.97 12.59 8.66
C TYR A 89 -2.47 13.35 9.90
N GLY A 90 -1.75 13.24 11.01
CA GLY A 90 -2.03 13.93 12.28
C GLY A 90 -1.21 13.35 13.40
N MET A 91 -1.46 13.81 14.62
CA MET A 91 -0.63 13.49 15.78
C MET A 91 -1.50 13.20 17.00
N ARG A 92 -1.16 12.12 17.75
CA ARG A 92 -1.87 11.75 18.97
C ARG A 92 -0.95 11.06 19.98
N ASN A 93 -0.88 11.59 21.22
CA ASN A 93 -0.23 10.96 22.38
C ASN A 93 1.20 10.48 22.12
N GLN A 94 2.01 11.28 21.41
CA GLN A 94 3.43 10.99 21.08
C GLN A 94 4.30 12.16 21.51
N GLU A 95 4.26 12.50 22.80
CA GLU A 95 4.96 13.66 23.37
C GLU A 95 6.47 13.62 23.11
N HIS A 96 7.09 12.42 23.09
CA HIS A 96 8.51 12.26 22.78
C HIS A 96 8.90 12.79 21.39
N VAL A 97 8.01 12.60 20.39
CA VAL A 97 8.23 13.13 19.04
C VAL A 97 8.08 14.65 19.04
N LEU A 98 7.08 15.19 19.74
CA LEU A 98 6.93 16.63 19.90
C LEU A 98 8.14 17.26 20.60
N GLU A 99 8.59 16.68 21.70
CA GLU A 99 9.79 17.12 22.44
C GLU A 99 11.03 17.13 21.54
N ALA A 100 11.22 16.10 20.70
CA ALA A 100 12.33 16.02 19.74
C ALA A 100 12.26 17.15 18.69
N LEU A 101 11.08 17.44 18.15
CA LEU A 101 10.87 18.56 17.22
C LEU A 101 11.15 19.92 17.91
N LEU A 102 10.63 20.13 19.10
CA LEU A 102 10.87 21.37 19.85
C LEU A 102 12.35 21.53 20.21
N ALA A 103 13.01 20.47 20.62
CA ALA A 103 14.46 20.47 20.88
C ALA A 103 15.29 20.76 19.61
N ALA A 104 14.88 20.27 18.44
CA ALA A 104 15.50 20.64 17.17
C ALA A 104 15.32 22.13 16.86
N ARG A 105 14.12 22.67 17.04
CA ARG A 105 13.86 24.12 16.90
C ARG A 105 14.71 24.95 17.85
N ASP A 106 14.86 24.53 19.10
CA ASP A 106 15.68 25.23 20.11
C ASP A 106 17.17 25.20 19.75
N ARG A 107 17.62 24.23 18.96
CA ARG A 107 18.97 24.20 18.34
C ARG A 107 19.08 25.13 17.13
N GLY A 108 17.98 25.71 16.64
CA GLY A 108 17.94 26.60 15.48
C GLY A 108 17.56 25.91 14.16
N VAL A 109 17.09 24.67 14.21
CA VAL A 109 16.59 23.95 13.05
C VAL A 109 15.28 24.58 12.57
N GLU A 110 15.16 24.86 11.28
CA GLU A 110 13.92 25.31 10.66
C GLU A 110 12.97 24.11 10.50
N ILE A 111 11.72 24.27 11.02
CA ILE A 111 10.73 23.19 10.98
C ILE A 111 9.50 23.66 10.23
N ARG A 112 9.10 22.92 9.19
CA ARG A 112 7.85 23.12 8.45
C ARG A 112 7.03 21.84 8.45
N GLY A 113 5.72 21.94 8.59
CA GLY A 113 4.83 20.78 8.62
C GLY A 113 3.58 20.93 7.79
N VAL A 114 3.04 19.80 7.34
CA VAL A 114 1.72 19.70 6.72
C VAL A 114 0.94 18.60 7.43
N VAL A 115 -0.33 18.86 7.75
CA VAL A 115 -1.25 17.92 8.41
C VAL A 115 -2.59 17.91 7.67
N ASP A 116 -3.34 16.82 7.84
CA ASP A 116 -4.69 16.64 7.31
C ASP A 116 -5.74 17.46 8.07
N ARG A 117 -6.78 17.88 7.37
CA ARG A 117 -8.01 18.44 7.91
C ARG A 117 -9.22 17.99 7.10
N ASP A 118 -10.24 17.55 7.80
CA ASP A 118 -11.52 17.23 7.18
C ASP A 118 -12.28 18.49 6.70
N SER A 119 -13.41 18.30 6.06
CA SER A 119 -14.25 19.37 5.55
C SER A 119 -14.74 20.35 6.61
N GLU A 120 -14.75 19.95 7.88
CA GLU A 120 -15.08 20.80 9.03
C GLU A 120 -13.86 21.52 9.63
N GLY A 121 -12.66 21.28 9.09
CA GLY A 121 -11.39 21.82 9.58
C GLY A 121 -10.86 21.09 10.82
N LYS A 122 -11.33 19.85 11.07
CA LYS A 122 -10.88 19.02 12.19
C LYS A 122 -9.85 18.00 11.70
N ASN A 123 -8.98 17.56 12.59
CA ASN A 123 -8.13 16.43 12.35
C ASN A 123 -8.66 15.19 13.09
N TYR A 124 -8.50 14.03 12.50
CA TYR A 124 -8.88 12.76 13.11
C TYR A 124 -8.21 12.54 14.49
N TYR A 125 -6.97 12.99 14.65
CA TYR A 125 -6.21 12.85 15.89
C TYR A 125 -6.33 14.08 16.77
N SER A 126 -6.82 13.89 18.00
CA SER A 126 -7.20 14.96 18.93
C SER A 126 -6.05 15.86 19.42
N SER A 127 -4.80 15.39 19.36
CA SER A 127 -3.65 16.19 19.80
C SER A 127 -3.08 17.09 18.70
N THR A 128 -3.53 16.96 17.46
CA THR A 128 -2.94 17.66 16.29
C THR A 128 -2.94 19.17 16.47
N ASP A 129 -4.04 19.77 16.94
CA ASP A 129 -4.11 21.23 17.13
C ASP A 129 -3.11 21.75 18.15
N ALA A 130 -2.90 21.02 19.24
CA ALA A 130 -1.92 21.39 20.26
C ALA A 130 -0.49 21.33 19.69
N TRP A 131 -0.17 20.32 18.90
CA TRP A 131 1.14 20.18 18.25
C TRP A 131 1.37 21.25 17.20
N VAL A 132 0.38 21.50 16.33
CA VAL A 132 0.42 22.58 15.32
C VAL A 132 0.72 23.92 16.00
N SER A 133 0.03 24.22 17.11
CA SER A 133 0.24 25.44 17.87
C SER A 133 1.64 25.51 18.50
N ALA A 134 2.17 24.40 19.00
CA ALA A 134 3.48 24.33 19.64
C ALA A 134 4.63 24.46 18.61
N ILE A 135 4.50 23.85 17.43
CA ILE A 135 5.50 23.90 16.34
C ILE A 135 5.47 25.26 15.64
N GLY A 136 4.29 25.75 15.30
CA GLY A 136 4.02 27.09 14.76
C GLY A 136 4.03 27.19 13.23
N GLN A 137 4.97 26.57 12.52
CA GLN A 137 5.02 26.57 11.05
C GLN A 137 4.41 25.27 10.50
N VAL A 138 3.10 25.15 10.59
CA VAL A 138 2.34 24.00 10.08
C VAL A 138 1.19 24.51 9.24
N ARG A 139 0.98 23.90 8.09
CA ARG A 139 -0.15 24.12 7.18
C ARG A 139 -1.04 22.89 7.15
N ASP A 140 -2.22 23.04 6.58
CA ASP A 140 -3.17 21.96 6.39
C ASP A 140 -3.87 22.07 5.03
N ASP A 141 -4.57 21.02 4.66
CA ASP A 141 -5.32 20.92 3.41
C ASP A 141 -6.75 21.45 3.52
N TRP A 142 -7.14 22.01 4.68
CA TRP A 142 -8.49 22.55 4.87
C TRP A 142 -8.85 23.62 3.86
N GLY A 143 -9.86 23.38 3.09
CA GLY A 143 -10.32 24.26 2.02
C GLY A 143 -9.97 23.77 0.62
N SER A 144 -8.92 22.96 0.45
CA SER A 144 -8.66 22.27 -0.82
C SER A 144 -9.71 21.20 -1.07
N GLU A 145 -10.15 20.49 -0.04
CA GLU A 145 -11.27 19.58 -0.10
C GLU A 145 -12.57 20.21 -0.65
N LYS A 146 -12.85 21.47 -0.30
CA LYS A 146 -14.02 22.20 -0.81
C LYS A 146 -13.91 22.48 -2.30
N ASN A 147 -12.71 22.65 -2.82
CA ASN A 147 -12.47 22.95 -4.23
C ASN A 147 -12.44 21.66 -5.08
N SER A 148 -12.03 20.55 -4.50
CA SER A 148 -12.03 19.23 -5.17
C SER A 148 -13.40 18.52 -5.10
N SER A 149 -14.36 18.99 -4.31
CA SER A 149 -15.75 18.52 -4.29
C SER A 149 -16.52 18.78 -5.58
N ASN A 150 -15.93 19.47 -6.54
CA ASN A 150 -16.31 19.43 -7.95
C ASN A 150 -15.97 18.11 -8.64
N ALA A 151 -15.65 17.05 -7.87
CA ALA A 151 -15.63 15.70 -8.39
C ALA A 151 -17.03 15.45 -8.98
N GLU A 152 -17.08 15.44 -10.31
CA GLU A 152 -18.28 15.17 -11.07
C GLU A 152 -19.04 14.03 -10.42
N GLU A 153 -20.34 14.20 -10.27
CA GLU A 153 -21.26 13.18 -9.80
C GLU A 153 -20.88 11.84 -10.43
N ARG A 154 -20.14 11.01 -9.70
CA ARG A 154 -19.74 9.68 -10.17
C ARG A 154 -20.98 8.82 -10.17
N VAL A 155 -21.78 8.98 -11.22
CA VAL A 155 -22.93 8.13 -11.46
C VAL A 155 -22.39 6.75 -11.81
N TYR A 156 -22.30 5.86 -10.82
CA TYR A 156 -22.11 4.43 -11.09
C TYR A 156 -23.33 3.92 -11.87
N LYS A 157 -23.22 3.91 -13.19
CA LYS A 157 -24.31 3.52 -14.08
C LYS A 157 -24.60 2.04 -14.11
N ASP A 158 -23.66 1.21 -13.65
CA ASP A 158 -23.77 -0.25 -13.64
C ASP A 158 -24.35 -0.72 -12.31
N LYS A 159 -25.68 -0.70 -12.21
CA LYS A 159 -26.40 -1.24 -11.05
C LYS A 159 -26.60 -2.74 -11.24
N CYS A 160 -26.23 -3.55 -10.26
CA CYS A 160 -26.65 -4.95 -10.19
C CYS A 160 -28.17 -5.05 -10.20
N PRO A 161 -28.75 -6.07 -10.87
CA PRO A 161 -30.13 -6.41 -10.60
C PRO A 161 -30.26 -6.83 -9.13
N ARG A 162 -31.08 -6.10 -8.37
CA ARG A 162 -31.24 -6.30 -6.94
C ARG A 162 -32.40 -7.21 -6.58
N PRO A 163 -32.25 -8.04 -5.54
CA PRO A 163 -33.40 -8.48 -4.77
C PRO A 163 -34.14 -7.29 -4.16
N GLU A 164 -35.47 -7.36 -4.09
CA GLU A 164 -36.27 -6.33 -3.42
C GLU A 164 -35.83 -6.16 -1.95
N GLY A 165 -35.62 -4.92 -1.52
CA GLY A 165 -35.42 -4.58 -0.11
C GLY A 165 -34.08 -3.97 0.27
N ARG A 166 -33.04 -4.03 -0.55
CA ARG A 166 -31.73 -3.41 -0.24
C ARG A 166 -31.69 -1.93 -0.53
N ASN A 167 -31.11 -1.17 0.40
CA ASN A 167 -30.85 0.25 0.25
C ASN A 167 -29.44 0.47 -0.35
N GLY A 168 -29.34 1.43 -1.27
CA GLY A 168 -28.08 1.89 -1.88
C GLY A 168 -27.66 1.10 -3.14
N PRO A 169 -26.87 1.66 -4.06
CA PRO A 169 -26.42 0.99 -5.29
C PRO A 169 -25.36 -0.07 -5.01
N LEU A 170 -25.37 -1.15 -5.79
CA LEU A 170 -24.35 -2.20 -5.76
C LEU A 170 -23.54 -2.16 -7.05
N GLN A 171 -22.25 -2.45 -6.96
CA GLN A 171 -21.42 -2.78 -8.11
C GLN A 171 -21.42 -4.29 -8.31
N CYS A 172 -21.67 -4.73 -9.53
CA CYS A 172 -21.58 -6.12 -9.93
C CYS A 172 -20.23 -6.35 -10.57
N LEU A 173 -19.35 -7.01 -9.85
CA LEU A 173 -17.99 -7.31 -10.29
C LEU A 173 -17.87 -8.76 -10.69
N VAL A 174 -17.03 -9.06 -11.66
CA VAL A 174 -16.74 -10.42 -12.11
C VAL A 174 -15.24 -10.60 -12.15
N TYR A 175 -14.77 -11.69 -11.56
CA TYR A 175 -13.36 -12.09 -11.61
C TYR A 175 -13.24 -13.42 -12.35
N ASP A 176 -12.26 -13.52 -13.24
CA ASP A 176 -12.06 -14.69 -14.11
C ASP A 176 -11.18 -15.75 -13.41
N LEU A 177 -11.73 -16.94 -13.16
CA LEU A 177 -11.00 -18.11 -12.64
C LEU A 177 -10.56 -19.10 -13.72
N GLY A 178 -10.76 -18.80 -15.01
CA GLY A 178 -10.45 -19.71 -16.12
C GLY A 178 -11.65 -20.50 -16.56
N ASP A 179 -12.07 -21.49 -15.81
CA ASP A 179 -13.24 -22.35 -16.08
C ASP A 179 -14.54 -21.85 -15.44
N SER A 180 -14.44 -20.83 -14.59
CA SER A 180 -15.53 -20.23 -13.85
C SER A 180 -15.31 -18.74 -13.62
N TRP A 181 -16.35 -18.06 -13.15
CA TRP A 181 -16.31 -16.66 -12.72
C TRP A 181 -16.68 -16.56 -11.23
N ILE A 182 -16.04 -15.64 -10.51
CA ILE A 182 -16.57 -15.15 -9.24
C ILE A 182 -17.45 -13.94 -9.54
N LEU A 183 -18.71 -14.04 -9.22
CA LEU A 183 -19.63 -12.90 -9.19
C LEU A 183 -19.59 -12.31 -7.80
N ALA A 184 -19.27 -11.02 -7.68
CA ALA A 184 -19.18 -10.32 -6.42
C ALA A 184 -20.02 -9.04 -6.46
N GLU A 185 -20.83 -8.85 -5.45
CA GLU A 185 -21.67 -7.67 -5.26
C GLU A 185 -21.07 -6.82 -4.14
N HIS A 186 -20.87 -5.55 -4.39
CA HIS A 186 -20.35 -4.62 -3.39
C HIS A 186 -21.31 -3.46 -3.20
N ALA A 187 -21.54 -3.07 -1.95
CA ALA A 187 -22.16 -1.79 -1.69
C ALA A 187 -21.36 -0.70 -2.40
N SER A 188 -21.97 0.06 -3.29
CA SER A 188 -21.35 1.27 -3.83
C SER A 188 -21.78 2.44 -2.95
N VAL A 189 -20.86 3.34 -2.64
CA VAL A 189 -21.24 4.62 -2.04
C VAL A 189 -22.00 5.37 -3.12
N GLU A 190 -23.28 5.61 -2.92
CA GLU A 190 -24.00 6.57 -3.71
C GLU A 190 -23.49 7.95 -3.34
N ASN A 191 -23.00 8.64 -4.36
CA ASN A 191 -22.89 10.07 -4.43
C ASN A 191 -22.84 10.77 -3.07
N PHE A 192 -21.66 11.13 -2.66
CA PHE A 192 -21.54 12.33 -1.89
C PHE A 192 -21.91 13.48 -2.84
N THR A 193 -23.19 13.80 -2.97
CA THR A 193 -23.59 15.05 -3.57
C THR A 193 -23.16 16.14 -2.60
N SER A 194 -22.32 17.02 -3.07
CA SER A 194 -21.86 18.22 -2.36
C SER A 194 -22.96 19.20 -1.96
N ASP A 195 -24.21 18.86 -2.18
CA ASP A 195 -25.37 19.75 -2.01
C ASP A 195 -26.04 19.59 -0.64
N GLU A 196 -25.68 18.59 0.15
CA GLU A 196 -26.06 18.56 1.56
C GLU A 196 -24.90 19.11 2.39
N GLU A 197 -25.15 20.17 3.12
CA GLU A 197 -24.22 20.73 4.10
C GLU A 197 -23.72 19.61 5.02
N GLY A 198 -22.50 19.12 4.77
CA GLY A 198 -21.87 18.06 5.57
C GLY A 198 -21.41 16.81 4.81
N GLY A 199 -21.46 16.76 3.48
CA GLY A 199 -20.81 15.70 2.71
C GLY A 199 -19.30 15.78 2.91
N ALA A 200 -18.76 14.94 3.80
CA ALA A 200 -17.31 14.84 3.99
C ALA A 200 -16.70 14.34 2.68
N SER A 201 -15.90 15.16 2.00
CA SER A 201 -15.01 14.64 1.00
C SER A 201 -14.00 13.76 1.74
N ASN A 202 -13.84 12.52 1.32
CA ASN A 202 -12.84 11.61 1.90
C ASN A 202 -11.45 11.83 1.28
N LEU A 203 -11.14 13.06 0.93
CA LEU A 203 -9.81 13.45 0.48
C LEU A 203 -8.93 13.63 1.71
N LEU A 204 -7.83 12.91 1.77
CA LEU A 204 -6.95 12.93 2.92
C LEU A 204 -5.53 13.33 2.49
N MET A 205 -4.93 14.25 3.20
CA MET A 205 -3.48 14.39 3.21
C MET A 205 -2.91 13.27 4.09
N HIS A 206 -2.76 12.08 3.49
CA HIS A 206 -2.48 10.84 4.22
C HIS A 206 -1.01 10.43 4.18
N ASN A 207 -0.12 11.32 3.75
CA ASN A 207 1.32 11.11 3.82
C ASN A 207 1.81 10.87 5.26
N LYS A 208 2.95 10.21 5.39
CA LYS A 208 3.65 9.97 6.65
C LYS A 208 5.14 9.99 6.36
N PHE A 209 5.70 11.20 6.21
CA PHE A 209 7.13 11.33 5.98
C PHE A 209 7.76 12.51 6.72
N PHE A 210 9.04 12.38 6.98
CA PHE A 210 9.94 13.42 7.44
C PHE A 210 11.13 13.51 6.49
N ILE A 211 11.53 14.73 6.18
CA ILE A 211 12.74 15.06 5.42
C ILE A 211 13.65 15.84 6.34
N VAL A 212 14.87 15.38 6.56
CA VAL A 212 15.81 16.03 7.46
C VAL A 212 17.05 16.46 6.70
N ASP A 213 17.39 17.74 6.83
CA ASP A 213 18.57 18.39 6.26
C ASP A 213 18.73 18.24 4.74
N SER A 214 17.65 17.94 3.99
CA SER A 214 17.69 17.59 2.56
C SER A 214 18.56 16.35 2.25
N GLU A 215 18.73 15.46 3.23
CA GLU A 215 19.63 14.30 3.14
C GLU A 215 18.94 12.99 3.53
N ILE A 216 17.96 13.05 4.45
CA ILE A 216 17.33 11.87 5.04
C ILE A 216 15.83 11.90 4.77
N VAL A 217 15.27 10.76 4.36
CA VAL A 217 13.83 10.54 4.26
C VAL A 217 13.44 9.39 5.19
N TRP A 218 12.52 9.67 6.11
CA TRP A 218 11.84 8.68 6.93
C TRP A 218 10.38 8.63 6.47
N THR A 219 9.88 7.47 5.99
CA THR A 219 8.52 7.34 5.46
C THR A 219 7.99 5.93 5.59
N GLY A 220 6.66 5.75 5.54
CA GLY A 220 6.05 4.42 5.57
C GLY A 220 4.60 4.43 6.02
N SER A 221 4.19 3.37 6.71
CA SER A 221 2.80 3.19 7.14
C SER A 221 2.47 3.80 8.50
N ALA A 222 3.46 4.12 9.33
CA ALA A 222 3.25 4.50 10.72
C ALA A 222 2.74 5.94 10.87
N ASN A 223 1.56 6.10 11.47
CA ASN A 223 1.07 7.41 11.91
C ASN A 223 1.84 7.88 13.17
N ILE A 224 1.92 9.18 13.37
CA ILE A 224 2.48 9.77 14.60
C ILE A 224 1.43 9.71 15.70
N SER A 225 1.27 8.53 16.26
CA SER A 225 0.23 8.24 17.24
C SER A 225 0.65 7.13 18.19
N ASP A 226 -0.02 7.03 19.33
CA ASP A 226 0.12 5.96 20.31
C ASP A 226 -0.12 4.56 19.72
N THR A 227 -0.89 4.46 18.64
CA THR A 227 -1.10 3.21 17.90
C THR A 227 -0.13 3.02 16.76
N GLY A 228 0.38 4.09 16.15
CA GLY A 228 1.34 4.05 15.04
C GLY A 228 2.79 3.97 15.53
N THR A 229 3.44 5.12 15.70
CA THR A 229 4.80 5.20 16.27
C THR A 229 4.89 4.68 17.70
N GLY A 230 3.80 4.69 18.47
CA GLY A 230 3.71 4.02 19.78
C GLY A 230 3.79 2.50 19.73
N GLY A 231 3.71 1.89 18.55
CA GLY A 231 3.99 0.46 18.34
C GLY A 231 2.84 -0.50 18.58
N TYR A 232 1.61 0.00 18.72
CA TYR A 232 0.45 -0.86 18.92
C TYR A 232 -0.05 -1.53 17.63
N ASN A 233 0.10 -0.87 16.48
CA ASN A 233 -0.20 -1.42 15.17
C ASN A 233 1.05 -2.05 14.54
N SER A 234 0.87 -3.06 13.68
CA SER A 234 1.95 -3.56 12.82
C SER A 234 2.21 -2.58 11.68
N ASN A 235 3.44 -2.08 11.60
CA ASN A 235 3.86 -1.07 10.64
C ASN A 235 5.21 -1.40 10.02
N VAL A 236 5.50 -0.76 8.88
CA VAL A 236 6.81 -0.72 8.24
C VAL A 236 7.16 0.72 7.86
N VAL A 237 8.43 1.06 8.06
CA VAL A 237 9.01 2.35 7.69
C VAL A 237 10.27 2.11 6.87
N ALA A 238 10.46 2.90 5.83
CA ALA A 238 11.70 3.03 5.10
C ALA A 238 12.47 4.25 5.62
N LEU A 239 13.73 4.06 5.99
CA LEU A 239 14.67 5.11 6.34
C LEU A 239 15.76 5.15 5.28
N ALA A 240 15.80 6.23 4.51
CA ALA A 240 16.74 6.41 3.42
C ALA A 240 17.67 7.61 3.68
N TYR A 241 18.96 7.39 3.51
CA TYR A 241 20.00 8.42 3.49
C TYR A 241 20.33 8.69 2.02
N SER A 242 19.68 9.68 1.41
CA SER A 242 19.83 10.02 0.01
C SER A 242 19.38 11.45 -0.26
N PRO A 243 20.31 12.37 -0.57
CA PRO A 243 19.95 13.73 -0.96
C PRO A 243 19.05 13.79 -2.18
N GLU A 244 19.23 12.88 -3.14
CA GLU A 244 18.40 12.84 -4.34
C GLU A 244 16.95 12.44 -4.04
N LEU A 245 16.74 11.44 -3.16
CA LEU A 245 15.42 11.04 -2.71
C LEU A 245 14.79 12.14 -1.84
N ALA A 246 15.57 12.73 -0.93
CA ALA A 246 15.12 13.85 -0.12
C ALA A 246 14.63 15.01 -1.00
N HIS A 247 15.37 15.34 -2.07
CA HIS A 247 14.96 16.37 -3.01
C HIS A 247 13.63 16.05 -3.73
N ILE A 248 13.38 14.80 -4.10
CA ILE A 248 12.10 14.38 -4.69
C ILE A 248 10.95 14.57 -3.68
N TYR A 249 11.15 14.16 -2.42
CA TYR A 249 10.17 14.37 -1.35
C TYR A 249 9.95 15.85 -1.01
N GLU A 250 11.00 16.70 -1.11
CA GLU A 250 10.88 18.14 -0.96
C GLU A 250 10.02 18.78 -2.06
N GLN A 251 10.11 18.30 -3.29
CA GLN A 251 9.25 18.77 -4.37
C GLN A 251 7.79 18.48 -4.06
N GLU A 252 7.47 17.29 -3.59
CA GLU A 252 6.12 16.92 -3.16
C GLU A 252 5.67 17.78 -1.97
N PHE A 253 6.50 17.87 -0.93
CA PHE A 253 6.23 18.71 0.23
C PHE A 253 5.97 20.16 -0.14
N ASN A 254 6.78 20.73 -1.02
CA ASN A 254 6.67 22.14 -1.41
C ASN A 254 5.41 22.44 -2.22
N GLN A 255 4.83 21.47 -2.94
CA GLN A 255 3.52 21.63 -3.56
C GLN A 255 2.45 21.81 -2.45
N MET A 256 2.39 20.90 -1.48
CA MET A 256 1.46 20.99 -0.35
C MET A 256 1.73 22.24 0.50
N TRP A 257 3.00 22.57 0.75
CA TRP A 257 3.38 23.81 1.46
C TRP A 257 2.95 25.08 0.72
N SER A 258 2.84 25.05 -0.60
CA SER A 258 2.31 26.17 -1.39
C SER A 258 0.79 26.23 -1.45
N GLY A 259 0.09 25.22 -0.88
CA GLY A 259 -1.38 25.11 -0.85
C GLY A 259 -1.97 24.28 -1.99
N LYS A 260 -1.16 23.51 -2.71
CA LYS A 260 -1.63 22.53 -3.70
C LYS A 260 -1.72 21.15 -3.06
N TYR A 261 -2.90 20.60 -3.01
CA TYR A 261 -3.17 19.28 -2.44
C TYR A 261 -3.93 18.40 -3.43
N HIS A 262 -3.95 17.11 -3.19
CA HIS A 262 -4.76 16.16 -3.93
C HIS A 262 -4.57 16.29 -5.45
N THR A 263 -5.64 16.43 -6.22
CA THR A 263 -5.58 16.57 -7.68
C THR A 263 -5.05 17.91 -8.17
N GLU A 264 -4.82 18.90 -7.28
CA GLU A 264 -4.23 20.20 -7.64
C GLU A 264 -2.70 20.15 -7.76
N LYS A 265 -2.07 19.08 -7.25
CA LYS A 265 -0.63 18.87 -7.40
C LYS A 265 -0.28 18.50 -8.84
N GLU A 266 0.97 18.76 -9.21
CA GLU A 266 1.54 18.38 -10.48
C GLU A 266 2.33 17.06 -10.32
N ALA A 267 2.28 16.19 -11.32
CA ALA A 267 3.10 14.98 -11.34
C ALA A 267 4.60 15.35 -11.34
N LEU A 268 5.37 14.66 -10.52
CA LEU A 268 6.82 14.83 -10.47
C LEU A 268 7.52 13.96 -11.51
N GLU A 269 8.71 14.39 -11.95
CA GLU A 269 9.54 13.53 -12.80
C GLU A 269 9.94 12.27 -12.05
N ARG A 270 9.53 11.12 -12.55
CA ARG A 270 9.84 9.82 -11.96
C ARG A 270 11.27 9.41 -12.24
N LYS A 271 12.03 9.10 -11.21
CA LYS A 271 13.44 8.67 -11.30
C LYS A 271 13.70 7.47 -10.42
N THR A 272 14.33 6.46 -10.98
CA THR A 272 14.91 5.36 -10.21
C THR A 272 16.30 5.77 -9.75
N LEU A 273 16.51 5.77 -8.44
CA LEU A 273 17.76 6.14 -7.79
C LEU A 273 18.52 4.90 -7.36
N SER A 274 19.85 4.92 -7.47
CA SER A 274 20.71 3.84 -6.95
C SER A 274 21.21 4.19 -5.56
N LEU A 275 20.92 3.34 -4.57
CA LEU A 275 21.34 3.47 -3.18
C LEU A 275 22.22 2.27 -2.80
N GLY A 276 23.51 2.35 -3.08
CA GLY A 276 24.41 1.21 -2.92
C GLY A 276 24.12 0.09 -3.91
N ALA A 277 23.73 -1.07 -3.40
CA ALA A 277 23.31 -2.22 -4.20
C ALA A 277 21.80 -2.24 -4.47
N ASP A 278 21.07 -1.36 -3.82
CA ASP A 278 19.63 -1.26 -3.90
C ASP A 278 19.22 -0.16 -4.88
N SER A 279 18.00 -0.18 -5.39
CA SER A 279 17.42 0.94 -6.12
C SER A 279 16.04 1.29 -5.58
N VAL A 280 15.67 2.57 -5.68
CA VAL A 280 14.39 3.08 -5.19
C VAL A 280 13.75 4.02 -6.19
N THR A 281 12.43 3.91 -6.35
CA THR A 281 11.62 4.84 -7.11
C THR A 281 10.46 5.31 -6.20
N ALA A 282 10.29 6.63 -6.09
CA ALA A 282 9.17 7.22 -5.35
C ALA A 282 8.01 7.54 -6.29
N TYR A 283 6.80 7.34 -5.79
CA TYR A 283 5.53 7.64 -6.46
C TYR A 283 4.64 8.39 -5.49
N PHE A 284 3.90 9.37 -6.00
CA PHE A 284 2.98 10.19 -5.21
C PHE A 284 1.58 10.17 -5.80
N SER A 285 0.62 9.70 -5.01
CA SER A 285 -0.78 9.75 -5.40
C SER A 285 -1.37 11.13 -5.05
N PRO A 286 -2.40 11.57 -5.80
CA PRO A 286 -3.09 10.87 -6.86
C PRO A 286 -2.41 10.93 -8.24
N GLN A 287 -1.37 11.77 -8.43
CA GLN A 287 -0.77 12.06 -9.75
C GLN A 287 -0.22 10.82 -10.44
N ASP A 288 0.37 9.90 -9.68
CA ASP A 288 1.00 8.70 -10.25
C ASP A 288 0.05 7.50 -10.38
N ASP A 289 -1.18 7.54 -9.83
CA ASP A 289 -2.04 6.34 -9.65
C ASP A 289 -1.19 5.12 -9.22
N ALA A 290 -0.50 5.24 -8.07
CA ALA A 290 0.51 4.28 -7.67
C ALA A 290 -0.02 2.83 -7.53
N MET A 291 -1.32 2.67 -7.31
CA MET A 291 -1.94 1.34 -7.33
C MET A 291 -1.79 0.69 -8.70
N LEU A 292 -2.14 1.39 -9.76
CA LEU A 292 -2.10 0.85 -11.12
C LEU A 292 -0.67 0.81 -11.67
N THR A 293 0.09 1.87 -11.48
CA THR A 293 1.41 2.04 -12.11
C THR A 293 2.53 1.28 -11.39
N VAL A 294 2.34 0.93 -10.11
CA VAL A 294 3.35 0.25 -9.30
C VAL A 294 2.85 -1.11 -8.82
N VAL A 295 1.81 -1.13 -7.98
CA VAL A 295 1.40 -2.35 -7.27
C VAL A 295 0.88 -3.39 -8.26
N VAL A 296 -0.07 -3.03 -9.11
CA VAL A 296 -0.66 -3.93 -10.11
C VAL A 296 0.39 -4.41 -11.10
N GLN A 297 1.29 -3.52 -11.57
CA GLN A 297 2.35 -3.89 -12.52
C GLN A 297 3.37 -4.85 -11.88
N ALA A 298 3.76 -4.62 -10.65
CA ALA A 298 4.70 -5.49 -9.95
C ALA A 298 4.09 -6.89 -9.73
N ILE A 299 2.81 -6.98 -9.33
CA ILE A 299 2.08 -8.24 -9.19
C ILE A 299 1.94 -8.95 -10.55
N ALA A 300 1.65 -8.21 -11.63
CA ALA A 300 1.55 -8.78 -12.98
C ALA A 300 2.86 -9.43 -13.45
N GLN A 301 3.99 -8.88 -13.03
CA GLN A 301 5.33 -9.38 -13.37
C GLN A 301 5.83 -10.49 -12.44
N ALA A 302 5.16 -10.75 -11.32
CA ALA A 302 5.56 -11.76 -10.35
C ALA A 302 5.59 -13.17 -10.97
N THR A 303 6.64 -13.92 -10.65
CA THR A 303 6.91 -15.27 -11.19
C THR A 303 7.03 -16.35 -10.12
N GLU A 304 7.37 -15.99 -8.88
CA GLU A 304 7.63 -16.93 -7.79
C GLU A 304 6.72 -16.70 -6.58
N THR A 305 6.79 -15.51 -5.94
CA THR A 305 6.13 -15.26 -4.67
C THR A 305 5.55 -13.85 -4.57
N ILE A 306 4.43 -13.72 -3.85
CA ILE A 306 3.84 -12.45 -3.42
C ILE A 306 3.44 -12.58 -1.96
N ASN A 307 4.07 -11.81 -1.06
CA ASN A 307 3.75 -11.75 0.36
C ASN A 307 3.25 -10.34 0.70
N ALA A 308 1.94 -10.15 0.81
CA ALA A 308 1.30 -8.85 1.04
C ALA A 308 0.78 -8.70 2.47
N SER A 309 1.10 -7.58 3.10
CA SER A 309 0.57 -7.16 4.40
C SER A 309 -0.12 -5.82 4.25
N VAL A 310 -1.46 -5.81 4.36
CA VAL A 310 -2.24 -4.62 4.00
C VAL A 310 -3.32 -4.29 5.01
N PHE A 311 -3.50 -2.99 5.27
CA PHE A 311 -4.60 -2.50 6.10
C PHE A 311 -5.92 -2.63 5.34
N PHE A 312 -6.18 -1.81 4.33
CA PHE A 312 -7.34 -1.92 3.45
C PHE A 312 -6.96 -2.54 2.10
N LEU A 313 -7.80 -3.47 1.63
CA LEU A 313 -7.75 -4.05 0.29
C LEU A 313 -9.14 -3.99 -0.32
N THR A 314 -9.45 -2.91 -1.04
CA THR A 314 -10.74 -2.70 -1.69
C THR A 314 -10.62 -2.46 -3.20
N ASP A 315 -9.40 -2.26 -3.71
CA ASP A 315 -9.16 -2.00 -5.14
C ASP A 315 -9.42 -3.25 -5.98
N LYS A 316 -10.35 -3.10 -6.94
CA LYS A 316 -10.78 -4.21 -7.82
C LYS A 316 -9.67 -4.67 -8.77
N ARG A 317 -8.74 -3.78 -9.16
CA ARG A 317 -7.66 -4.05 -10.14
C ARG A 317 -6.59 -4.93 -9.51
N VAL A 318 -6.12 -4.57 -8.32
CA VAL A 318 -5.15 -5.39 -7.58
C VAL A 318 -5.73 -6.76 -7.22
N THR A 319 -7.03 -6.82 -6.92
CA THR A 319 -7.72 -8.08 -6.65
C THR A 319 -7.70 -9.00 -7.87
N ALA A 320 -8.04 -8.47 -9.05
CA ALA A 320 -8.00 -9.21 -10.29
C ALA A 320 -6.58 -9.71 -10.62
N GLU A 321 -5.57 -8.89 -10.36
CA GLU A 321 -4.18 -9.25 -10.65
C GLU A 321 -3.61 -10.28 -9.67
N LEU A 322 -3.97 -10.22 -8.38
CA LEU A 322 -3.61 -11.26 -7.40
C LEU A 322 -4.19 -12.63 -7.80
N ILE A 323 -5.46 -12.67 -8.25
CA ILE A 323 -6.10 -13.88 -8.77
C ILE A 323 -5.35 -14.38 -10.02
N ALA A 324 -5.01 -13.47 -10.93
CA ALA A 324 -4.26 -13.81 -12.14
C ALA A 324 -2.85 -14.35 -11.82
N ALA A 325 -2.15 -13.76 -10.85
CA ALA A 325 -0.84 -14.20 -10.38
C ALA A 325 -0.91 -15.63 -9.83
N GLN A 326 -1.87 -15.94 -8.98
CA GLN A 326 -2.07 -17.30 -8.49
C GLN A 326 -2.36 -18.29 -9.65
N ARG A 327 -3.17 -17.89 -10.62
CA ARG A 327 -3.45 -18.72 -11.81
C ARG A 327 -2.20 -18.97 -12.67
N ARG A 328 -1.23 -18.05 -12.65
CA ARG A 328 0.10 -18.26 -13.28
C ARG A 328 0.99 -19.22 -12.48
N GLY A 329 0.61 -19.57 -11.26
CA GLY A 329 1.35 -20.48 -10.38
C GLY A 329 2.25 -19.75 -9.36
N VAL A 330 2.08 -18.44 -9.21
CA VAL A 330 2.77 -17.65 -8.19
C VAL A 330 2.22 -18.02 -6.81
N ASP A 331 3.10 -18.20 -5.82
CA ASP A 331 2.71 -18.38 -4.41
C ASP A 331 2.29 -17.05 -3.80
N VAL A 332 0.98 -16.85 -3.69
CA VAL A 332 0.38 -15.59 -3.20
C VAL A 332 -0.13 -15.78 -1.78
N ARG A 333 0.35 -14.97 -0.83
CA ARG A 333 -0.12 -14.97 0.56
C ARG A 333 -0.43 -13.54 1.01
N ILE A 334 -1.53 -13.37 1.72
CA ILE A 334 -2.02 -12.05 2.11
C ILE A 334 -2.42 -12.03 3.58
N ILE A 335 -1.99 -11.02 4.32
CA ILE A 335 -2.48 -10.68 5.66
C ILE A 335 -3.25 -9.37 5.56
N ILE A 336 -4.49 -9.35 6.03
CA ILE A 336 -5.35 -8.18 6.08
C ILE A 336 -5.78 -7.87 7.52
N ASP A 337 -6.06 -6.61 7.79
CA ASP A 337 -6.58 -6.12 9.08
C ASP A 337 -8.03 -6.57 9.32
N ALA A 338 -8.35 -6.95 10.57
CA ALA A 338 -9.68 -7.40 10.95
C ALA A 338 -10.74 -6.31 10.83
N THR A 339 -10.42 -5.06 11.22
CA THR A 339 -11.35 -3.93 11.08
C THR A 339 -11.63 -3.60 9.61
N ALA A 340 -10.59 -3.71 8.76
CA ALA A 340 -10.73 -3.47 7.33
C ALA A 340 -11.47 -4.62 6.62
N ALA A 341 -11.36 -5.85 7.11
CA ALA A 341 -12.10 -6.99 6.60
C ALA A 341 -13.62 -6.83 6.78
N GLN A 342 -14.06 -6.18 7.86
CA GLN A 342 -15.48 -5.84 8.11
C GLN A 342 -16.04 -4.77 7.15
N ASN A 343 -15.18 -4.12 6.37
CA ASN A 343 -15.65 -3.12 5.41
C ASN A 343 -16.33 -3.79 4.21
N GLY A 344 -17.55 -3.40 3.88
CA GLY A 344 -18.35 -3.97 2.79
C GLY A 344 -17.70 -3.88 1.39
N TYR A 345 -16.59 -3.15 1.24
CA TYR A 345 -15.80 -3.09 0.01
C TYR A 345 -14.58 -4.01 0.05
N SER A 346 -14.26 -4.63 1.19
CA SER A 346 -13.11 -5.51 1.33
C SER A 346 -13.15 -6.65 0.32
N LYS A 347 -11.98 -7.03 -0.21
CA LYS A 347 -11.85 -8.06 -1.24
C LYS A 347 -11.30 -9.39 -0.70
N HIS A 348 -11.10 -9.50 0.61
CA HIS A 348 -10.54 -10.71 1.21
C HIS A 348 -11.39 -11.96 0.90
N GLU A 349 -12.73 -11.85 0.94
CA GLU A 349 -13.64 -12.94 0.59
C GLU A 349 -13.52 -13.35 -0.88
N VAL A 350 -13.46 -12.39 -1.80
CA VAL A 350 -13.23 -12.66 -3.24
C VAL A 350 -11.96 -13.46 -3.45
N LEU A 351 -10.87 -13.05 -2.76
CA LEU A 351 -9.58 -13.71 -2.87
C LEU A 351 -9.60 -15.12 -2.28
N ARG A 352 -10.26 -15.33 -1.15
CA ARG A 352 -10.47 -16.66 -0.55
C ARG A 352 -11.29 -17.55 -1.47
N LEU A 353 -12.37 -17.03 -2.03
CA LEU A 353 -13.22 -17.76 -2.98
C LEU A 353 -12.45 -18.16 -4.24
N ALA A 354 -11.49 -17.34 -4.66
CA ALA A 354 -10.56 -17.67 -5.73
C ALA A 354 -9.50 -18.70 -5.31
N GLY A 355 -9.43 -19.05 -4.02
CA GLY A 355 -8.51 -20.05 -3.47
C GLY A 355 -7.17 -19.48 -3.02
N LEU A 356 -7.05 -18.14 -2.86
CA LEU A 356 -5.85 -17.54 -2.33
C LEU A 356 -5.80 -17.70 -0.80
N PRO A 357 -4.63 -18.02 -0.23
CA PRO A 357 -4.41 -17.96 1.22
C PRO A 357 -4.48 -16.51 1.71
N VAL A 358 -5.56 -16.17 2.41
CA VAL A 358 -5.75 -14.86 3.04
C VAL A 358 -6.02 -15.07 4.52
N LYS A 359 -5.17 -14.51 5.37
CA LYS A 359 -5.36 -14.46 6.81
C LYS A 359 -5.86 -13.09 7.23
N VAL A 360 -6.88 -13.07 8.07
CA VAL A 360 -7.33 -11.88 8.77
C VAL A 360 -6.68 -11.92 10.15
N GLU A 361 -6.04 -10.83 10.55
CA GLU A 361 -5.32 -10.81 11.81
C GLU A 361 -6.27 -10.73 13.03
N THR A 362 -5.79 -11.21 14.16
CA THR A 362 -6.55 -11.30 15.42
C THR A 362 -5.84 -10.61 16.58
N TRP A 363 -5.02 -9.60 16.29
CA TRP A 363 -4.20 -8.92 17.30
C TRP A 363 -4.99 -7.85 18.05
N GLY A 364 -4.39 -7.33 19.13
CA GLY A 364 -4.94 -6.16 19.83
C GLY A 364 -4.77 -4.86 19.03
N GLY A 365 -3.68 -4.74 18.24
CA GLY A 365 -3.45 -3.64 17.29
C GLY A 365 -3.81 -4.06 15.88
N LYS A 366 -3.67 -3.13 14.93
CA LYS A 366 -4.04 -3.33 13.53
C LYS A 366 -2.88 -3.84 12.68
N MET A 367 -3.20 -4.63 11.65
CA MET A 367 -2.33 -4.75 10.48
C MET A 367 -2.37 -3.43 9.72
N HIS A 368 -1.46 -2.52 10.01
CA HIS A 368 -1.49 -1.19 9.42
C HIS A 368 -0.44 -0.98 8.32
N MET A 369 0.29 -2.02 7.94
CA MET A 369 1.20 -2.00 6.80
C MET A 369 0.42 -1.80 5.47
N LYS A 370 1.11 -1.32 4.46
CA LYS A 370 0.68 -1.25 3.07
C LYS A 370 1.89 -1.64 2.25
N SER A 371 2.25 -2.92 2.36
CA SER A 371 3.50 -3.42 1.82
C SER A 371 3.35 -4.80 1.18
N VAL A 372 4.23 -5.08 0.24
CA VAL A 372 4.33 -6.39 -0.41
C VAL A 372 5.78 -6.64 -0.80
N SER A 373 6.27 -7.88 -0.60
CA SER A 373 7.45 -8.37 -1.27
C SER A 373 7.08 -9.27 -2.45
N ILE A 374 7.87 -9.19 -3.51
CA ILE A 374 7.64 -9.90 -4.76
C ILE A 374 8.93 -10.59 -5.17
N ASP A 375 8.83 -11.89 -5.44
CA ASP A 375 9.90 -12.75 -5.95
C ASP A 375 11.20 -12.69 -5.14
N HIS A 376 11.12 -12.34 -3.84
CA HIS A 376 12.27 -12.15 -2.93
C HIS A 376 13.30 -11.11 -3.44
N GLU A 377 12.91 -10.24 -4.36
CA GLU A 377 13.80 -9.27 -5.02
C GLU A 377 13.30 -7.83 -4.92
N ARG A 378 12.01 -7.64 -4.70
CA ARG A 378 11.35 -6.34 -4.76
C ARG A 378 10.46 -6.13 -3.55
N VAL A 379 10.44 -4.90 -3.00
CA VAL A 379 9.51 -4.50 -1.94
C VAL A 379 8.79 -3.23 -2.34
N ILE A 380 7.49 -3.17 -2.06
CA ILE A 380 6.70 -1.95 -2.13
C ILE A 380 6.26 -1.59 -0.72
N VAL A 381 6.50 -0.35 -0.31
CA VAL A 381 6.10 0.19 1.00
C VAL A 381 5.64 1.64 0.87
N GLY A 382 4.79 2.09 1.78
CA GLY A 382 4.36 3.49 1.78
C GLY A 382 3.16 3.75 2.69
N SER A 383 2.53 4.89 2.45
CA SER A 383 1.34 5.32 3.19
C SER A 383 0.03 4.85 2.54
N MET A 384 0.06 4.50 1.25
CA MET A 384 -1.11 4.27 0.41
C MET A 384 -1.87 2.99 0.78
N ASN A 385 -3.11 3.14 1.26
CA ASN A 385 -4.04 2.03 1.37
C ASN A 385 -4.39 1.47 -0.03
N TRP A 386 -4.60 0.16 -0.14
CA TRP A 386 -4.95 -0.48 -1.41
C TRP A 386 -6.43 -0.28 -1.74
N THR A 387 -6.80 0.98 -1.93
CA THR A 387 -8.15 1.46 -2.19
C THR A 387 -8.16 2.44 -3.35
N GLY A 388 -9.33 2.65 -3.95
CA GLY A 388 -9.49 3.68 -4.97
C GLY A 388 -9.13 5.09 -4.47
N ALA A 389 -9.49 5.43 -3.22
CA ALA A 389 -9.15 6.72 -2.63
C ALA A 389 -7.64 6.88 -2.42
N GLY A 390 -6.95 5.85 -1.92
CA GLY A 390 -5.50 5.87 -1.73
C GLY A 390 -4.74 6.11 -3.04
N SER A 391 -5.26 5.61 -4.15
CA SER A 391 -4.61 5.76 -5.46
C SER A 391 -4.95 7.05 -6.19
N LYS A 392 -6.22 7.52 -6.10
CA LYS A 392 -6.76 8.53 -7.03
C LYS A 392 -7.15 9.86 -6.39
N THR A 393 -7.23 9.94 -5.08
CA THR A 393 -7.74 11.16 -4.42
C THR A 393 -6.91 11.63 -3.23
N ASN A 394 -6.35 10.72 -2.44
CA ASN A 394 -5.54 11.09 -1.28
C ASN A 394 -4.14 11.54 -1.68
N ASP A 395 -3.53 12.37 -0.85
CA ASP A 395 -2.08 12.62 -0.89
C ASP A 395 -1.35 11.46 -0.19
N GLU A 396 -0.70 10.62 -0.97
CA GLU A 396 0.00 9.42 -0.49
C GLU A 396 1.39 9.33 -1.12
N ASN A 397 2.27 8.55 -0.50
CA ASN A 397 3.54 8.17 -1.09
C ASN A 397 3.73 6.65 -1.10
N THR A 398 4.42 6.17 -2.12
CA THR A 398 4.75 4.76 -2.30
C THR A 398 6.18 4.64 -2.82
N LEU A 399 6.99 3.79 -2.20
CA LEU A 399 8.32 3.44 -2.66
C LEU A 399 8.31 2.06 -3.29
N LEU A 400 8.83 1.95 -4.49
CA LEU A 400 9.23 0.70 -5.12
C LEU A 400 10.73 0.54 -4.90
N ILE A 401 11.14 -0.55 -4.25
CA ILE A 401 12.52 -0.82 -3.88
C ILE A 401 12.93 -2.15 -4.50
N ASP A 402 13.85 -2.12 -5.47
CA ASP A 402 14.50 -3.34 -5.98
C ASP A 402 15.71 -3.62 -5.09
N SER A 403 15.57 -4.61 -4.21
CA SER A 403 16.57 -5.03 -3.22
C SER A 403 16.27 -6.42 -2.72
N LYS A 404 17.08 -7.37 -3.10
CA LYS A 404 16.96 -8.75 -2.59
C LYS A 404 17.12 -8.82 -1.07
N ARG A 405 18.00 -8.02 -0.50
CA ARG A 405 18.22 -7.95 0.95
C ARG A 405 16.96 -7.52 1.67
N LEU A 406 16.37 -6.40 1.26
CA LEU A 406 15.16 -5.84 1.89
C LEU A 406 13.92 -6.71 1.63
N ALA A 407 13.83 -7.34 0.47
CA ALA A 407 12.76 -8.29 0.17
C ALA A 407 12.83 -9.50 1.12
N LEU A 408 14.00 -10.07 1.35
CA LEU A 408 14.17 -11.17 2.31
C LEU A 408 13.93 -10.75 3.77
N GLU A 409 14.28 -9.51 4.15
CA GLU A 409 13.93 -8.96 5.48
C GLU A 409 12.42 -8.82 5.65
N HIS A 410 11.74 -8.31 4.63
CA HIS A 410 10.27 -8.21 4.62
C HIS A 410 9.62 -9.59 4.68
N ASP A 411 10.11 -10.57 3.91
CA ASP A 411 9.59 -11.93 3.92
C ASP A 411 9.77 -12.60 5.29
N ALA A 412 10.94 -12.42 5.93
CA ALA A 412 11.18 -12.95 7.26
C ALA A 412 10.22 -12.36 8.30
N PHE A 413 9.92 -11.06 8.20
CA PHE A 413 8.94 -10.41 9.05
C PHE A 413 7.50 -10.87 8.74
N PHE A 414 7.16 -10.97 7.44
CA PHE A 414 5.87 -11.52 7.00
C PHE A 414 5.63 -12.92 7.56
N GLU A 415 6.63 -13.81 7.52
CA GLU A 415 6.53 -15.16 8.08
C GLU A 415 6.24 -15.16 9.58
N GLN A 416 6.85 -14.24 10.33
CA GLN A 416 6.54 -14.11 11.77
C GLN A 416 5.07 -13.72 11.99
N LEU A 417 4.57 -12.74 11.22
CA LEU A 417 3.18 -12.31 11.29
C LEU A 417 2.23 -13.43 10.85
N TRP A 418 2.54 -14.06 9.72
CA TRP A 418 1.74 -15.16 9.16
C TRP A 418 1.56 -16.31 10.14
N ASN A 419 2.65 -16.70 10.81
CA ASN A 419 2.64 -17.79 11.77
C ASN A 419 2.00 -17.41 13.13
N SER A 420 1.80 -16.12 13.40
CA SER A 420 1.13 -15.66 14.62
C SER A 420 -0.40 -15.63 14.51
N ILE A 421 -0.94 -15.73 13.29
CA ILE A 421 -2.38 -15.71 13.03
C ILE A 421 -2.90 -17.13 12.99
N ASP A 422 -4.01 -17.39 13.64
CA ASP A 422 -4.64 -18.71 13.71
C ASP A 422 -4.98 -19.23 12.30
N SER A 423 -4.80 -20.53 12.09
CA SER A 423 -5.09 -21.20 10.82
C SER A 423 -6.58 -21.22 10.48
N GLN A 424 -7.46 -21.07 11.45
CA GLN A 424 -8.91 -21.02 11.21
C GLN A 424 -9.30 -19.95 10.17
N TRP A 425 -8.61 -18.81 10.13
CA TRP A 425 -8.85 -17.75 9.15
C TRP A 425 -8.41 -18.12 7.72
N GLN A 426 -7.52 -19.10 7.59
CA GLN A 426 -7.10 -19.63 6.29
C GLN A 426 -8.01 -20.75 5.80
N GLU A 427 -8.56 -21.54 6.76
CA GLU A 427 -9.35 -22.74 6.49
C GLU A 427 -10.81 -22.45 6.15
N VAL A 428 -11.26 -21.21 6.25
CA VAL A 428 -12.55 -20.81 5.69
C VAL A 428 -12.48 -21.13 4.21
N GLY A 429 -13.11 -22.22 3.83
CA GLY A 429 -12.87 -22.92 2.57
C GLY A 429 -13.14 -22.08 1.33
N LYS A 430 -12.89 -22.65 0.17
CA LYS A 430 -13.09 -22.01 -1.15
C LYS A 430 -14.47 -21.38 -1.38
N ASN A 431 -15.39 -21.59 -0.47
CA ASN A 431 -16.72 -21.01 -0.43
C ASN A 431 -17.05 -20.69 1.01
N PRO A 432 -16.47 -19.60 1.57
CA PRO A 432 -16.84 -19.17 2.92
C PRO A 432 -18.34 -18.88 2.88
N ARG A 433 -19.08 -19.65 3.61
CA ARG A 433 -20.48 -19.35 3.83
C ARG A 433 -20.49 -18.36 4.98
N PRO A 434 -20.97 -17.14 4.75
CA PRO A 434 -21.22 -16.22 5.85
C PRO A 434 -22.16 -16.88 6.84
N GLU A 435 -22.21 -16.37 8.04
CA GLU A 435 -23.19 -16.79 9.03
C GLU A 435 -24.59 -16.71 8.43
N SER A 436 -25.25 -17.83 8.32
CA SER A 436 -26.60 -17.92 7.76
C SER A 436 -27.27 -19.23 8.15
N MET A 437 -28.58 -19.31 8.02
CA MET A 437 -29.35 -20.56 8.25
C MET A 437 -28.89 -21.72 7.34
N ASP A 438 -28.27 -21.40 6.21
CA ASP A 438 -27.67 -22.40 5.29
C ASP A 438 -26.29 -22.87 5.74
N SER A 439 -25.72 -22.22 6.75
CA SER A 439 -24.40 -22.51 7.32
C SER A 439 -24.48 -22.63 8.84
N PRO A 440 -25.26 -23.57 9.38
CA PRO A 440 -25.52 -23.66 10.84
C PRO A 440 -24.24 -23.91 11.66
N ASP A 441 -23.18 -24.43 11.05
CA ASP A 441 -21.89 -24.59 11.72
C ASP A 441 -21.19 -23.25 11.94
N ALA A 442 -21.42 -22.24 11.09
CA ALA A 442 -20.91 -20.89 11.23
C ALA A 442 -21.68 -20.09 12.29
N CYS A 443 -22.93 -20.44 12.57
CA CYS A 443 -23.75 -19.81 13.58
C CYS A 443 -23.60 -20.45 14.96
N GLY A 444 -22.45 -20.96 15.33
CA GLY A 444 -22.22 -21.62 16.61
C GLY A 444 -20.76 -21.88 16.93
N ASP A 445 -19.85 -21.26 16.20
CA ASP A 445 -18.41 -21.45 16.34
C ASP A 445 -17.70 -20.31 17.12
N GLY A 446 -18.43 -19.28 17.50
CA GLY A 446 -17.93 -18.12 18.24
C GLY A 446 -17.14 -17.13 17.37
N ILE A 447 -17.29 -17.20 16.05
CA ILE A 447 -16.55 -16.39 15.08
C ILE A 447 -17.54 -15.56 14.27
N ASP A 448 -17.27 -14.28 14.11
CA ASP A 448 -17.90 -13.41 13.12
C ASP A 448 -17.38 -13.81 11.73
N ASN A 449 -18.14 -14.67 11.05
CA ASN A 449 -17.69 -15.33 9.81
C ASN A 449 -17.87 -14.46 8.56
N ASP A 450 -18.67 -13.41 8.62
CA ASP A 450 -18.88 -12.46 7.53
C ASP A 450 -18.32 -11.06 7.82
N PHE A 451 -17.77 -10.89 9.03
CA PHE A 451 -17.10 -9.67 9.48
C PHE A 451 -18.02 -8.43 9.51
N ASP A 452 -19.30 -8.63 9.84
CA ASP A 452 -20.26 -7.53 10.00
C ASP A 452 -20.24 -6.92 11.42
N GLY A 453 -19.50 -7.54 12.35
CA GLY A 453 -19.33 -7.13 13.75
C GLY A 453 -20.26 -7.84 14.71
N LEU A 454 -21.04 -8.79 14.24
CA LEU A 454 -21.92 -9.67 15.03
C LEU A 454 -21.45 -11.11 14.85
N ALA A 455 -21.66 -11.96 15.82
CA ALA A 455 -21.28 -13.37 15.76
C ALA A 455 -22.41 -14.28 16.27
N ASP A 456 -22.59 -15.43 15.64
CA ASP A 456 -23.50 -16.46 16.05
C ASP A 456 -24.94 -15.96 16.30
N ASP A 457 -25.44 -16.12 17.53
CA ASP A 457 -26.80 -15.72 17.94
C ASP A 457 -27.05 -14.20 17.87
N GLU A 458 -25.98 -13.38 17.85
CA GLU A 458 -26.06 -11.92 17.72
C GLU A 458 -26.21 -11.49 16.27
N ASP A 459 -25.81 -12.36 15.31
CA ASP A 459 -25.96 -12.11 13.89
C ASP A 459 -27.40 -12.44 13.43
N PRO A 460 -28.12 -11.44 12.87
CA PRO A 460 -29.46 -11.67 12.32
C PRO A 460 -29.52 -12.73 11.21
N SER A 461 -28.43 -12.92 10.45
CA SER A 461 -28.32 -13.89 9.36
C SER A 461 -28.47 -15.31 9.88
N CYS A 462 -27.98 -15.60 11.09
CA CYS A 462 -28.14 -16.89 11.76
C CYS A 462 -29.60 -17.21 12.12
N ASN A 463 -30.45 -16.21 12.18
CA ASN A 463 -31.88 -16.33 12.50
C ASN A 463 -32.79 -16.20 11.26
N GLY A 464 -32.23 -16.24 10.06
CA GLY A 464 -32.95 -16.08 8.79
C GLY A 464 -33.47 -14.65 8.56
N VAL A 465 -32.93 -13.69 9.30
CA VAL A 465 -33.25 -12.28 9.15
C VAL A 465 -31.99 -11.62 8.58
N GLY A 466 -31.92 -11.43 7.28
CA GLY A 466 -30.80 -10.68 6.69
C GLY A 466 -29.91 -11.46 5.76
N GLU A 467 -30.29 -12.67 5.32
CA GLU A 467 -29.55 -13.40 4.26
C GLU A 467 -29.26 -12.54 3.00
N ASP A 468 -29.97 -11.42 2.88
CA ASP A 468 -29.77 -10.42 1.84
C ASP A 468 -28.79 -9.29 2.24
N PHE A 469 -28.25 -9.30 3.47
CA PHE A 469 -27.46 -8.18 4.01
C PHE A 469 -25.97 -8.45 4.10
N ALA A 470 -25.50 -9.68 3.82
CA ALA A 470 -24.07 -9.89 3.67
C ALA A 470 -23.54 -8.88 2.64
N PRO A 471 -22.64 -7.95 3.04
CA PRO A 471 -22.06 -7.02 2.08
C PRO A 471 -21.30 -7.86 1.05
N GLY A 472 -21.84 -7.89 -0.18
CA GLY A 472 -21.20 -8.60 -1.27
C GLY A 472 -21.48 -10.10 -1.31
N ALA A 473 -22.75 -10.49 -1.57
CA ALA A 473 -23.02 -11.86 -1.96
C ALA A 473 -22.02 -12.27 -3.06
N GLN A 474 -21.29 -13.35 -2.79
CA GLN A 474 -20.24 -13.84 -3.67
C GLN A 474 -20.57 -15.27 -4.07
N ARG A 475 -20.45 -15.57 -5.34
CA ARG A 475 -20.74 -16.91 -5.85
C ARG A 475 -19.87 -17.27 -7.05
N ILE A 476 -19.56 -18.55 -7.18
CA ILE A 476 -18.91 -19.09 -8.37
C ILE A 476 -19.97 -19.41 -9.41
N LEU A 477 -19.76 -18.94 -10.64
CA LEU A 477 -20.56 -19.28 -11.82
C LEU A 477 -19.67 -20.07 -12.79
N PRO A 478 -19.91 -21.39 -13.00
CA PRO A 478 -19.15 -22.17 -13.96
C PRO A 478 -19.36 -21.62 -15.39
N LYS A 479 -18.29 -21.54 -16.18
CA LYS A 479 -18.38 -21.24 -17.60
C LYS A 479 -18.83 -22.50 -18.33
N GLY A 480 -19.87 -22.38 -19.15
CA GLY A 480 -20.36 -23.47 -20.01
C GLY A 480 -20.79 -22.91 -21.36
N GLU A 481 -21.01 -23.77 -22.34
CA GLU A 481 -21.44 -23.35 -23.69
C GLU A 481 -22.72 -22.50 -23.70
N THR A 482 -23.53 -22.59 -22.66
CA THR A 482 -24.83 -21.91 -22.55
C THR A 482 -24.90 -20.90 -21.38
N VAL A 483 -23.87 -20.79 -20.56
CA VAL A 483 -23.85 -19.88 -19.42
C VAL A 483 -23.19 -18.57 -19.83
N VAL A 484 -23.97 -17.50 -19.80
CA VAL A 484 -23.52 -16.12 -20.04
C VAL A 484 -23.53 -15.37 -18.73
N LEU A 485 -22.67 -14.36 -18.63
CA LEU A 485 -22.68 -13.45 -17.49
C LEU A 485 -24.05 -12.81 -17.33
N PRO A 486 -24.57 -12.70 -16.10
CA PRO A 486 -25.81 -11.98 -15.85
C PRO A 486 -25.69 -10.51 -16.27
N GLU A 487 -26.83 -9.91 -16.68
CA GLU A 487 -26.88 -8.51 -17.04
C GLU A 487 -26.43 -7.63 -15.85
N GLY A 488 -25.66 -6.59 -16.13
CA GLY A 488 -25.16 -5.65 -15.11
C GLY A 488 -23.84 -6.03 -14.46
N TYR A 489 -23.32 -7.26 -14.70
CA TYR A 489 -22.02 -7.69 -14.18
C TYR A 489 -20.89 -7.23 -15.10
N LYS A 490 -19.86 -6.61 -14.51
CA LYS A 490 -18.67 -6.11 -15.21
C LYS A 490 -17.47 -6.99 -14.91
N LEU A 491 -16.87 -7.58 -15.95
CA LEU A 491 -15.63 -8.34 -15.83
C LEU A 491 -14.49 -7.43 -15.42
N GLN A 492 -13.74 -7.84 -14.41
CA GLN A 492 -12.54 -7.16 -14.00
C GLN A 492 -11.35 -7.73 -14.78
N PRO A 493 -10.74 -6.97 -15.69
CA PRO A 493 -9.58 -7.45 -16.43
C PRO A 493 -8.36 -7.51 -15.51
N SER A 494 -7.52 -8.54 -15.72
CA SER A 494 -6.16 -8.57 -15.20
C SER A 494 -5.22 -7.90 -16.21
N VAL A 495 -4.15 -7.31 -15.70
CA VAL A 495 -3.07 -6.80 -16.53
C VAL A 495 -2.29 -8.01 -17.06
N SER A 496 -2.25 -8.22 -18.37
CA SER A 496 -1.36 -9.24 -18.92
C SER A 496 0.08 -8.78 -18.73
N PRO A 497 0.99 -9.62 -18.18
CA PRO A 497 2.39 -9.29 -18.21
C PRO A 497 2.82 -9.06 -19.66
N PRO A 498 3.70 -8.08 -19.94
CA PRO A 498 4.22 -7.89 -21.28
C PRO A 498 4.78 -9.22 -21.75
N SER A 499 4.23 -9.77 -22.84
CA SER A 499 4.65 -11.07 -23.36
C SER A 499 6.15 -11.00 -23.66
N SER A 500 6.94 -11.88 -23.04
CA SER A 500 8.39 -12.01 -23.26
C SER A 500 8.75 -12.40 -24.70
N ASN A 501 7.77 -12.61 -25.54
CA ASN A 501 7.92 -12.81 -26.98
C ASN A 501 7.86 -11.43 -27.65
N GLY A 502 9.03 -10.83 -27.81
CA GLY A 502 9.33 -9.55 -28.44
C GLY A 502 8.49 -9.18 -29.66
N ASN A 503 7.25 -8.80 -29.48
CA ASN A 503 6.55 -7.99 -30.44
C ASN A 503 6.84 -6.53 -30.10
N SER A 504 7.95 -6.03 -30.64
CA SER A 504 8.51 -4.69 -30.47
C SER A 504 7.64 -3.57 -31.07
N GLY A 505 6.33 -3.68 -31.01
CA GLY A 505 5.42 -2.75 -31.66
C GLY A 505 4.16 -2.39 -30.88
N CYS A 506 3.95 -2.95 -29.69
CA CYS A 506 2.81 -2.59 -28.87
C CYS A 506 3.19 -1.50 -27.85
N ASP A 507 2.32 -0.52 -27.66
CA ASP A 507 2.47 0.50 -26.63
C ASP A 507 2.27 -0.13 -25.24
N LEU A 508 3.27 0.01 -24.38
CA LEU A 508 3.29 -0.57 -23.04
C LEU A 508 2.40 0.17 -22.04
N ASN A 509 1.87 1.33 -22.43
CA ASN A 509 0.94 2.09 -21.60
C ASN A 509 -0.46 1.48 -21.55
N TYR A 510 -0.76 0.53 -22.42
CA TYR A 510 -2.09 -0.09 -22.51
C TYR A 510 -2.00 -1.60 -22.41
N SER A 511 -2.90 -2.20 -21.63
CA SER A 511 -3.01 -3.66 -21.45
C SER A 511 -4.35 -4.17 -21.92
N GLY A 512 -4.35 -5.42 -22.38
CA GLY A 512 -5.55 -6.04 -22.99
C GLY A 512 -5.69 -5.77 -24.48
N ILE A 513 -4.84 -4.90 -25.05
CA ILE A 513 -4.78 -4.58 -26.47
C ILE A 513 -3.32 -4.36 -26.90
N CYS A 514 -3.01 -4.62 -28.15
CA CYS A 514 -1.76 -4.19 -28.78
C CYS A 514 -2.04 -2.93 -29.60
N LEU A 515 -1.71 -1.77 -29.07
CA LEU A 515 -1.70 -0.52 -29.81
C LEU A 515 -0.29 -0.29 -30.37
N PRO A 516 -0.14 0.17 -31.61
CA PRO A 516 1.17 0.52 -32.13
C PRO A 516 1.73 1.74 -31.37
N THR A 517 3.02 1.73 -31.08
CA THR A 517 3.74 2.90 -30.57
C THR A 517 3.79 3.94 -31.68
N VAL A 518 2.95 4.95 -31.62
CA VAL A 518 2.87 6.02 -32.63
C VAL A 518 2.85 7.40 -31.95
N ASP A 519 3.51 8.37 -32.56
CA ASP A 519 3.54 9.77 -32.11
C ASP A 519 2.27 10.56 -32.48
N VAL A 520 1.19 9.86 -32.85
CA VAL A 520 -0.07 10.47 -33.30
C VAL A 520 -1.15 10.09 -32.30
N ASP A 521 -1.91 11.08 -31.86
CA ASP A 521 -3.07 10.88 -31.00
C ASP A 521 -4.11 10.00 -31.71
N ILE A 522 -4.57 8.93 -31.05
CA ILE A 522 -5.53 7.94 -31.58
C ILE A 522 -6.80 8.08 -30.77
N ASP A 523 -7.94 8.15 -31.44
CA ASP A 523 -9.25 8.18 -30.79
C ASP A 523 -9.80 6.77 -30.53
N CYS A 524 -10.65 6.61 -29.49
CA CYS A 524 -11.38 5.36 -29.22
C CYS A 524 -12.18 4.82 -30.41
N SER A 525 -12.60 5.68 -31.32
CA SER A 525 -13.29 5.28 -32.56
C SER A 525 -12.36 4.58 -33.58
N GLN A 526 -11.06 4.77 -33.46
CA GLN A 526 -10.03 4.18 -34.32
C GLN A 526 -9.46 2.88 -33.76
N VAL A 527 -9.77 2.55 -32.49
CA VAL A 527 -9.35 1.36 -31.79
C VAL A 527 -10.45 0.31 -31.89
N ASN A 528 -10.11 -0.88 -32.36
CA ASN A 528 -11.08 -1.99 -32.47
C ASN A 528 -11.19 -2.80 -31.16
N ALA A 529 -11.09 -2.12 -30.02
CA ALA A 529 -11.23 -2.69 -28.69
C ALA A 529 -11.90 -1.69 -27.75
N LYS A 530 -12.50 -2.19 -26.68
CA LYS A 530 -13.19 -1.42 -25.66
C LYS A 530 -12.84 -1.99 -24.31
N ASP A 531 -12.98 -1.17 -23.28
CA ASP A 531 -12.80 -1.58 -21.88
C ASP A 531 -11.41 -2.23 -21.63
N PHE A 532 -10.34 -1.71 -22.28
CA PHE A 532 -8.96 -2.11 -22.01
C PHE A 532 -8.30 -1.19 -20.96
N LEU A 533 -7.22 -1.66 -20.35
CA LEU A 533 -6.61 -0.93 -19.24
C LEU A 533 -5.55 0.07 -19.70
N VAL A 534 -5.55 1.25 -19.09
CA VAL A 534 -4.42 2.16 -19.06
C VAL A 534 -3.51 1.71 -17.90
N VAL A 535 -2.31 1.26 -18.23
CA VAL A 535 -1.34 0.69 -17.28
C VAL A 535 -0.08 1.56 -17.13
N GLY A 536 0.01 2.60 -17.93
CA GLY A 536 1.08 3.59 -17.93
C GLY A 536 0.52 5.00 -18.15
N GLU A 537 1.22 5.83 -18.92
CA GLU A 537 0.74 7.15 -19.31
C GLU A 537 -0.37 7.02 -20.35
N ASP A 538 -1.52 7.66 -20.13
CA ASP A 538 -2.61 7.71 -21.13
C ASP A 538 -2.31 8.76 -22.22
N ILE A 539 -1.31 8.44 -23.05
CA ILE A 539 -0.83 9.34 -24.11
C ILE A 539 -1.89 9.66 -25.17
N HIS A 540 -2.90 8.80 -25.30
CA HIS A 540 -4.00 8.96 -26.28
C HIS A 540 -5.30 9.47 -25.65
N ARG A 541 -5.32 9.72 -24.34
CA ARG A 541 -6.50 10.18 -23.59
C ARG A 541 -7.73 9.29 -23.76
N PHE A 542 -7.52 7.99 -23.81
CA PHE A 542 -8.58 6.99 -23.94
C PHE A 542 -9.43 6.83 -22.69
N ASP A 543 -8.86 7.15 -21.53
CA ASP A 543 -9.50 7.08 -20.21
C ASP A 543 -9.90 8.50 -19.78
N ALA A 544 -11.05 8.95 -20.29
CA ALA A 544 -11.53 10.32 -20.08
C ALA A 544 -11.98 10.59 -18.63
N ASN A 545 -12.28 9.55 -17.85
CA ASN A 545 -12.72 9.67 -16.45
C ASN A 545 -11.63 9.27 -15.45
N SER A 546 -10.43 8.92 -15.95
CA SER A 546 -9.25 8.56 -15.16
C SER A 546 -9.50 7.42 -14.17
N ASP A 547 -10.31 6.41 -14.57
CA ASP A 547 -10.59 5.24 -13.74
C ASP A 547 -9.70 4.03 -14.08
N GLY A 548 -8.77 4.18 -15.03
CA GLY A 548 -7.84 3.17 -15.50
C GLY A 548 -8.43 2.27 -16.58
N GLU A 549 -9.65 2.51 -17.05
CA GLU A 549 -10.28 1.79 -18.16
C GLU A 549 -10.43 2.71 -19.37
N ALA A 550 -9.94 2.27 -20.52
CA ALA A 550 -9.90 3.04 -21.75
C ALA A 550 -11.02 2.68 -22.71
N CYS A 551 -11.48 3.66 -23.45
CA CYS A 551 -12.50 3.49 -24.48
C CYS A 551 -13.80 2.83 -24.00
N GLU A 552 -14.24 3.20 -22.82
CA GLU A 552 -15.49 2.71 -22.24
C GLU A 552 -16.71 2.92 -23.15
N THR A 553 -17.59 1.95 -23.14
CA THR A 553 -18.86 2.07 -23.84
C THR A 553 -19.81 2.94 -23.02
N TYR A 554 -19.76 4.26 -23.19
CA TYR A 554 -20.86 5.10 -22.71
C TYR A 554 -22.15 4.71 -23.42
N ARG A 555 -22.96 3.89 -22.78
CA ARG A 555 -24.36 3.82 -23.20
C ARG A 555 -25.05 5.08 -22.67
N ARG A 556 -25.38 5.98 -23.59
CA ARG A 556 -26.23 7.15 -23.34
C ARG A 556 -27.60 6.75 -22.81
#